data_ba1cdad325651bf1c90b2abcd09f32d7
#
_entry.id   ba1cdad325651bf1c90b2abcd09f32d7
#
_cell.length_a   1.000
_cell.length_b   1.000
_cell.length_c   1.000
_cell.angle_alpha   90.00
_cell.angle_beta   90.00
_cell.angle_gamma   90.00
#
_symmetry.space_group_name_H-M   'P 1'
#
loop_
_entity.id
_entity.type
_entity.pdbx_description
1 polymer ?
#
loop_
_entity_poly.entity_id
_entity_poly.type
_entity_poly.pdbx_seq_one_letter_code
_entity_poly.pdbx_strand_id
1 'polypeptide(L)'
;GVVCDRCGVEVTKASVRRERMGHIELAAPVSHIWYFKGIPSRIGLMLDISPKLLEKVLYFASYIVIDPGETNLEYRQVLSEAEYRKAEEDFGGKFRVGMGAEAIKELLQAVDLDKEAETLTEELQTATGQKRARVIKRLEVVEAFRNSHNKPEWMILDAIPVIPPDIRPMVQLDGGRFATSDLND
;
A
#
# COMPACT_ATOMS: atom_id res chain seq x y z
N GLY A 1 -29.30 8.76 21.63
CA GLY A 1 -28.66 8.04 22.73
C GLY A 1 -28.24 9.00 23.83
N VAL A 2 -28.11 8.51 25.07
CA VAL A 2 -27.60 9.31 26.19
C VAL A 2 -26.08 9.28 26.14
N VAL A 3 -25.44 10.44 26.12
CA VAL A 3 -23.98 10.59 26.12
C VAL A 3 -23.54 11.00 27.53
N CYS A 4 -22.50 10.42 28.07
CA CYS A 4 -21.94 10.79 29.36
C CYS A 4 -21.24 12.15 29.26
N ASP A 5 -21.65 13.12 30.06
CA ASP A 5 -21.08 14.48 30.04
C ASP A 5 -19.62 14.56 30.51
N ARG A 6 -19.13 13.53 31.22
CA ARG A 6 -17.74 13.48 31.70
C ARG A 6 -16.76 12.85 30.74
N CYS A 7 -17.16 11.78 30.02
CA CYS A 7 -16.24 10.99 29.20
C CYS A 7 -16.66 10.87 27.73
N GLY A 8 -17.82 11.43 27.35
CA GLY A 8 -18.32 11.39 25.98
C GLY A 8 -18.78 10.00 25.49
N VAL A 9 -18.84 9.00 26.39
CA VAL A 9 -19.29 7.66 26.02
C VAL A 9 -20.79 7.64 25.85
N GLU A 10 -21.26 7.08 24.74
CA GLU A 10 -22.67 6.88 24.46
C GLU A 10 -23.19 5.64 25.19
N VAL A 11 -24.31 5.77 25.90
CA VAL A 11 -25.01 4.66 26.57
C VAL A 11 -25.83 3.91 25.53
N THR A 12 -25.43 2.70 25.22
CA THR A 12 -26.06 1.85 24.19
C THR A 12 -26.30 0.44 24.73
N LYS A 13 -27.04 -0.36 23.95
CA LYS A 13 -27.26 -1.79 24.27
C LYS A 13 -25.93 -2.54 24.18
N ALA A 14 -25.76 -3.59 25.00
CA ALA A 14 -24.56 -4.44 24.96
C ALA A 14 -24.33 -5.12 23.60
N SER A 15 -25.37 -5.40 22.83
CA SER A 15 -25.30 -5.98 21.48
C SER A 15 -24.51 -5.11 20.48
N VAL A 16 -24.44 -3.80 20.69
CA VAL A 16 -23.72 -2.88 19.79
C VAL A 16 -22.23 -3.22 19.67
N ARG A 17 -21.61 -3.77 20.70
CA ARG A 17 -20.22 -4.25 20.65
C ARG A 17 -20.00 -5.36 19.62
N ARG A 18 -21.05 -6.12 19.31
CA ARG A 18 -21.01 -7.24 18.36
C ARG A 18 -21.40 -6.82 16.93
N GLU A 19 -21.97 -5.65 16.77
CA GLU A 19 -22.53 -5.15 15.50
C GLU A 19 -21.68 -4.04 14.87
N ARG A 20 -20.93 -3.27 15.68
CA ARG A 20 -20.12 -2.14 15.19
C ARG A 20 -18.77 -2.59 14.65
N MET A 21 -18.33 -1.94 13.58
CA MET A 21 -16.94 -2.00 13.11
C MET A 21 -16.01 -1.35 14.11
N GLY A 22 -14.86 -1.98 14.32
CA GLY A 22 -13.74 -1.40 15.05
C GLY A 22 -12.56 -1.14 14.11
N HIS A 23 -11.46 -0.62 14.66
CA HIS A 23 -10.20 -0.50 13.96
C HIS A 23 -9.02 -0.56 14.95
N ILE A 24 -7.85 -0.91 14.43
CA ILE A 24 -6.59 -0.91 15.16
C ILE A 24 -5.69 0.08 14.47
N GLU A 25 -5.33 1.17 15.15
CA GLU A 25 -4.34 2.12 14.66
C GLU A 25 -2.95 1.49 14.70
N LEU A 26 -2.22 1.62 13.61
CA LEU A 26 -0.88 1.06 13.48
C LEU A 26 0.16 2.10 13.87
N ALA A 27 1.23 1.66 14.53
CA ALA A 27 2.37 2.52 14.87
C ALA A 27 3.16 2.96 13.62
N ALA A 28 3.13 2.14 12.57
CA ALA A 28 3.72 2.43 11.26
C ALA A 28 2.82 1.88 10.15
N PRO A 29 2.80 2.51 8.97
CA PRO A 29 2.02 2.02 7.83
C PRO A 29 2.46 0.62 7.40
N VAL A 30 1.50 -0.17 6.90
CA VAL A 30 1.77 -1.50 6.33
C VAL A 30 1.15 -1.63 4.95
N SER A 31 1.81 -2.37 4.08
CA SER A 31 1.29 -2.67 2.75
C SER A 31 0.22 -3.75 2.81
N HIS A 32 -0.92 -3.51 2.17
CA HIS A 32 -1.96 -4.53 2.02
C HIS A 32 -1.45 -5.64 1.10
N ILE A 33 -1.47 -6.87 1.58
CA ILE A 33 -0.88 -8.03 0.88
C ILE A 33 -1.50 -8.31 -0.48
N TRP A 34 -2.80 -8.05 -0.66
CA TRP A 34 -3.48 -8.25 -1.95
C TRP A 34 -2.93 -7.36 -3.06
N TYR A 35 -2.48 -6.15 -2.72
CA TYR A 35 -1.96 -5.19 -3.68
C TYR A 35 -0.45 -5.30 -3.86
N PHE A 36 0.24 -5.91 -2.88
CA PHE A 36 1.67 -6.17 -2.94
C PHE A 36 2.00 -7.54 -3.56
N LYS A 37 1.49 -8.66 -2.99
CA LYS A 37 1.78 -10.03 -3.44
C LYS A 37 0.78 -10.59 -4.45
N GLY A 38 -0.22 -9.82 -4.85
CA GLY A 38 -1.11 -10.20 -5.95
C GLY A 38 -0.33 -10.41 -7.26
N ILE A 39 -0.86 -11.23 -8.15
CA ILE A 39 -0.28 -11.45 -9.49
C ILE A 39 -1.28 -10.90 -10.52
N PRO A 40 -0.98 -9.78 -11.15
CA PRO A 40 0.19 -8.92 -10.96
C PRO A 40 0.11 -8.04 -9.70
N SER A 41 1.27 -7.59 -9.19
CA SER A 41 1.35 -6.62 -8.07
C SER A 41 0.78 -5.27 -8.51
N ARG A 42 -0.31 -4.82 -7.86
CA ARG A 42 -0.94 -3.53 -8.18
C ARG A 42 -0.02 -2.35 -7.84
N ILE A 43 0.63 -2.39 -6.68
CA ILE A 43 1.61 -1.37 -6.26
C ILE A 43 2.79 -1.37 -7.23
N GLY A 44 3.30 -2.55 -7.61
CA GLY A 44 4.40 -2.66 -8.55
C GLY A 44 4.08 -2.11 -9.94
N LEU A 45 2.85 -2.32 -10.43
CA LEU A 45 2.40 -1.74 -11.71
C LEU A 45 2.19 -0.23 -11.63
N MET A 46 1.62 0.27 -10.53
CA MET A 46 1.40 1.71 -10.32
C MET A 46 2.72 2.47 -10.30
N LEU A 47 3.71 1.99 -9.55
CA LEU A 47 5.01 2.65 -9.39
C LEU A 47 6.05 2.25 -10.45
N ASP A 48 5.72 1.32 -11.34
CA ASP A 48 6.65 0.72 -12.31
C ASP A 48 7.88 0.05 -11.67
N ILE A 49 7.67 -0.60 -10.54
CA ILE A 49 8.71 -1.30 -9.79
C ILE A 49 8.47 -2.81 -9.89
N SER A 50 9.54 -3.58 -10.09
CA SER A 50 9.43 -5.05 -10.10
C SER A 50 9.05 -5.58 -8.71
N PRO A 51 8.25 -6.67 -8.61
CA PRO A 51 7.84 -7.23 -7.32
C PRO A 51 9.01 -7.58 -6.39
N LYS A 52 10.13 -8.06 -6.94
CA LYS A 52 11.35 -8.35 -6.18
C LYS A 52 11.98 -7.11 -5.53
N LEU A 53 12.04 -6.00 -6.26
CA LEU A 53 12.57 -4.75 -5.74
C LEU A 53 11.63 -4.12 -4.72
N LEU A 54 10.32 -4.15 -5.00
CA LEU A 54 9.30 -3.69 -4.08
C LEU A 54 9.35 -4.46 -2.74
N GLU A 55 9.52 -5.79 -2.80
CA GLU A 55 9.69 -6.63 -1.61
C GLU A 55 10.89 -6.20 -0.77
N LYS A 56 12.05 -5.95 -1.39
CA LYS A 56 13.25 -5.49 -0.69
C LYS A 56 13.03 -4.15 0.03
N VAL A 57 12.30 -3.22 -0.59
CA VAL A 57 11.99 -1.93 0.03
C VAL A 57 11.03 -2.11 1.20
N LEU A 58 9.94 -2.88 1.04
CA LEU A 58 8.94 -3.11 2.07
C LEU A 58 9.48 -3.85 3.30
N TYR A 59 10.45 -4.75 3.10
CA TYR A 59 11.10 -5.51 4.18
C TYR A 59 12.40 -4.85 4.70
N PHE A 60 12.61 -3.56 4.42
CA PHE A 60 13.76 -2.78 4.91
C PHE A 60 15.13 -3.32 4.48
N ALA A 61 15.20 -4.03 3.35
CA ALA A 61 16.45 -4.56 2.80
C ALA A 61 17.10 -3.65 1.76
N SER A 62 16.38 -2.65 1.26
CA SER A 62 16.88 -1.69 0.26
C SER A 62 16.18 -0.34 0.42
N TYR A 63 16.85 0.70 -0.03
CA TYR A 63 16.32 2.06 -0.10
C TYR A 63 15.60 2.31 -1.43
N ILE A 64 14.67 3.24 -1.43
CA ILE A 64 14.04 3.76 -2.66
C ILE A 64 14.20 5.27 -2.72
N VAL A 65 14.57 5.78 -3.90
CA VAL A 65 14.73 7.23 -4.12
C VAL A 65 13.36 7.88 -4.21
N ILE A 66 13.08 8.78 -3.29
CA ILE A 66 11.84 9.58 -3.24
C ILE A 66 12.05 10.90 -3.98
N ASP A 67 13.20 11.51 -3.80
CA ASP A 67 13.59 12.74 -4.50
C ASP A 67 15.06 12.62 -4.92
N PRO A 68 15.36 12.56 -6.23
CA PRO A 68 16.73 12.48 -6.71
C PRO A 68 17.52 13.79 -6.54
N GLY A 69 16.84 14.93 -6.34
CA GLY A 69 17.49 16.23 -6.23
C GLY A 69 18.44 16.54 -7.39
N GLU A 70 19.59 17.15 -7.08
CA GLU A 70 20.64 17.47 -8.06
C GLU A 70 21.69 16.35 -8.19
N THR A 71 21.24 15.10 -8.38
CA THR A 71 22.11 13.93 -8.49
C THR A 71 21.86 13.17 -9.79
N ASN A 72 22.68 12.16 -10.07
CA ASN A 72 22.50 11.25 -11.20
C ASN A 72 21.56 10.06 -10.88
N LEU A 73 20.90 10.09 -9.71
CA LEU A 73 19.93 9.06 -9.32
C LEU A 73 18.63 9.24 -10.08
N GLU A 74 17.94 8.13 -10.33
CA GLU A 74 16.62 8.14 -10.95
C GLU A 74 15.51 8.15 -9.87
N TYR A 75 14.42 8.83 -10.16
CA TYR A 75 13.21 8.78 -9.34
C TYR A 75 12.69 7.35 -9.23
N ARG A 76 12.35 6.90 -8.02
CA ARG A 76 11.94 5.52 -7.70
C ARG A 76 13.05 4.45 -7.89
N GLN A 77 14.29 4.84 -8.07
CA GLN A 77 15.41 3.89 -8.13
C GLN A 77 15.56 3.17 -6.78
N VAL A 78 15.75 1.85 -6.84
CA VAL A 78 16.00 1.04 -5.63
C VAL A 78 17.50 0.87 -5.46
N LEU A 79 18.01 1.26 -4.29
CA LEU A 79 19.42 1.23 -3.93
C LEU A 79 19.67 0.17 -2.85
N SER A 80 20.71 -0.61 -3.02
CA SER A 80 21.27 -1.41 -1.93
C SER A 80 21.98 -0.53 -0.90
N GLU A 81 22.28 -1.07 0.27
CA GLU A 81 23.04 -0.36 1.32
C GLU A 81 24.38 0.19 0.80
N ALA A 82 25.10 -0.57 -0.03
CA ALA A 82 26.39 -0.14 -0.59
C ALA A 82 26.21 1.00 -1.61
N GLU A 83 25.19 0.92 -2.46
CA GLU A 83 24.88 1.97 -3.43
C GLU A 83 24.39 3.25 -2.74
N TYR A 84 23.60 3.12 -1.67
CA TYR A 84 23.18 4.25 -0.85
C TYR A 84 24.38 4.98 -0.21
N ARG A 85 25.28 4.22 0.44
CA ARG A 85 26.49 4.81 1.06
C ARG A 85 27.35 5.55 0.04
N LYS A 86 27.55 4.94 -1.13
CA LYS A 86 28.30 5.58 -2.20
C LYS A 86 27.63 6.86 -2.70
N ALA A 87 26.32 6.84 -2.88
CA ALA A 87 25.55 8.03 -3.27
C ALA A 87 25.64 9.13 -2.20
N GLU A 88 25.65 8.77 -0.91
CA GLU A 88 25.81 9.71 0.18
C GLU A 88 27.21 10.33 0.23
N GLU A 89 28.26 9.53 -0.05
CA GLU A 89 29.63 10.03 -0.20
C GLU A 89 29.77 10.96 -1.41
N ASP A 90 29.18 10.61 -2.55
CA ASP A 90 29.31 11.36 -3.80
C ASP A 90 28.47 12.66 -3.80
N PHE A 91 27.31 12.68 -3.17
CA PHE A 91 26.32 13.77 -3.28
C PHE A 91 25.96 14.46 -1.97
N GLY A 92 26.42 13.95 -0.82
CA GLY A 92 26.34 14.64 0.46
C GLY A 92 24.93 15.04 0.90
N GLY A 93 23.92 14.16 0.76
CA GLY A 93 22.58 14.44 1.25
C GLY A 93 21.72 15.34 0.35
N LYS A 94 22.10 15.56 -0.90
CA LYS A 94 21.34 16.33 -1.91
C LYS A 94 20.17 15.57 -2.51
N PHE A 95 19.87 14.41 -2.01
CA PHE A 95 18.77 13.54 -2.45
C PHE A 95 18.04 12.98 -1.23
N ARG A 96 16.83 12.46 -1.44
CA ARG A 96 16.03 11.86 -0.38
C ARG A 96 15.63 10.45 -0.74
N VAL A 97 15.87 9.53 0.18
CA VAL A 97 15.49 8.12 0.10
C VAL A 97 14.60 7.72 1.27
N GLY A 98 13.92 6.61 1.14
CA GLY A 98 13.13 6.02 2.21
C GLY A 98 13.16 4.50 2.15
N MET A 99 12.60 3.88 3.18
CA MET A 99 12.43 2.44 3.31
C MET A 99 11.03 2.10 3.83
N GLY A 100 10.59 0.88 3.61
CA GLY A 100 9.37 0.36 4.15
C GLY A 100 8.10 0.89 3.47
N ALA A 101 6.95 0.56 4.06
CA ALA A 101 5.65 0.93 3.51
C ALA A 101 5.40 2.45 3.53
N GLU A 102 6.01 3.18 4.45
CA GLU A 102 5.90 4.64 4.53
C GLU A 102 6.46 5.32 3.28
N ALA A 103 7.64 4.89 2.83
CA ALA A 103 8.25 5.40 1.60
C ALA A 103 7.40 5.08 0.36
N ILE A 104 6.86 3.88 0.29
CA ILE A 104 5.96 3.47 -0.80
C ILE A 104 4.66 4.29 -0.78
N LYS A 105 4.10 4.56 0.41
CA LYS A 105 2.93 5.41 0.56
C LYS A 105 3.17 6.82 0.02
N GLU A 106 4.31 7.43 0.36
CA GLU A 106 4.68 8.75 -0.13
C GLU A 106 4.80 8.79 -1.66
N LEU A 107 5.43 7.76 -2.26
CA LEU A 107 5.51 7.65 -3.72
C LEU A 107 4.13 7.47 -4.38
N LEU A 108 3.22 6.71 -3.75
CA LEU A 108 1.85 6.55 -4.23
C LEU A 108 1.04 7.84 -4.14
N GLN A 109 1.24 8.64 -3.08
CA GLN A 109 0.60 9.95 -2.93
C GLN A 109 1.05 10.95 -4.01
N ALA A 110 2.28 10.82 -4.48
CA ALA A 110 2.84 11.69 -5.52
C ALA A 110 2.39 11.30 -6.95
N VAL A 111 1.67 10.19 -7.12
CA VAL A 111 1.19 9.77 -8.45
C VAL A 111 0.06 10.68 -8.92
N ASP A 112 0.27 11.35 -10.04
CA ASP A 112 -0.77 12.03 -10.79
C ASP A 112 -1.38 11.05 -11.81
N LEU A 113 -2.60 10.57 -11.51
CA LEU A 113 -3.28 9.55 -12.31
C LEU A 113 -3.59 10.02 -13.73
N ASP A 114 -3.93 11.29 -13.92
CA ASP A 114 -4.25 11.83 -15.24
C ASP A 114 -3.01 11.90 -16.12
N LYS A 115 -1.93 12.45 -15.58
CA LYS A 115 -0.65 12.53 -16.27
C LYS A 115 -0.05 11.16 -16.56
N GLU A 116 -0.14 10.22 -15.62
CA GLU A 116 0.34 8.84 -15.81
C GLU A 116 -0.45 8.13 -16.91
N ALA A 117 -1.79 8.32 -16.97
CA ALA A 117 -2.62 7.76 -18.03
C ALA A 117 -2.28 8.33 -19.42
N GLU A 118 -2.03 9.63 -19.53
CA GLU A 118 -1.59 10.26 -20.76
C GLU A 118 -0.25 9.70 -21.24
N THR A 119 0.75 9.67 -20.34
CA THR A 119 2.09 9.13 -20.64
C THR A 119 2.03 7.67 -21.10
N LEU A 120 1.27 6.83 -20.41
CA LEU A 120 1.12 5.41 -20.80
C LEU A 120 0.36 5.24 -22.12
N THR A 121 -0.59 6.11 -22.42
CA THR A 121 -1.31 6.09 -23.69
C THR A 121 -0.38 6.46 -24.85
N GLU A 122 0.49 7.45 -24.68
CA GLU A 122 1.52 7.80 -25.66
C GLU A 122 2.54 6.68 -25.86
N GLU A 123 3.04 6.10 -24.75
CA GLU A 123 3.95 4.94 -24.82
C GLU A 123 3.32 3.75 -25.56
N LEU A 124 2.02 3.52 -25.40
CA LEU A 124 1.32 2.41 -26.05
C LEU A 124 1.37 2.49 -27.58
N GLN A 125 1.45 3.70 -28.14
CA GLN A 125 1.51 3.90 -29.59
C GLN A 125 2.85 3.39 -30.18
N THR A 126 3.92 3.48 -29.42
CA THR A 126 5.29 3.12 -29.86
C THR A 126 5.77 1.78 -29.32
N ALA A 127 5.20 1.30 -28.21
CA ALA A 127 5.61 0.07 -27.56
C ALA A 127 5.21 -1.17 -28.34
N THR A 128 6.12 -2.16 -28.39
CA THR A 128 5.92 -3.45 -29.03
C THR A 128 6.28 -4.63 -28.10
N GLY A 129 5.79 -5.82 -28.42
CA GLY A 129 6.16 -7.05 -27.70
C GLY A 129 5.82 -7.00 -26.20
N GLN A 130 6.77 -7.42 -25.38
CA GLN A 130 6.60 -7.49 -23.90
C GLN A 130 6.42 -6.11 -23.25
N LYS A 131 7.07 -5.08 -23.80
CA LYS A 131 6.92 -3.70 -23.32
C LYS A 131 5.47 -3.25 -23.46
N ARG A 132 4.85 -3.50 -24.63
CA ARG A 132 3.44 -3.18 -24.87
C ARG A 132 2.51 -3.88 -23.87
N ALA A 133 2.72 -5.17 -23.62
CA ALA A 133 1.92 -5.92 -22.65
C ALA A 133 2.04 -5.35 -21.22
N ARG A 134 3.22 -4.88 -20.82
CA ARG A 134 3.43 -4.22 -19.53
C ARG A 134 2.72 -2.88 -19.45
N VAL A 135 2.84 -2.05 -20.49
CA VAL A 135 2.17 -0.74 -20.56
C VAL A 135 0.66 -0.89 -20.47
N ILE A 136 0.07 -1.87 -21.17
CA ILE A 136 -1.37 -2.17 -21.07
C ILE A 136 -1.78 -2.48 -19.63
N LYS A 137 -1.07 -3.39 -18.96
CA LYS A 137 -1.38 -3.75 -17.56
C LYS A 137 -1.25 -2.58 -16.60
N ARG A 138 -0.28 -1.70 -16.82
CA ARG A 138 -0.12 -0.48 -16.03
C ARG A 138 -1.29 0.47 -16.26
N LEU A 139 -1.65 0.70 -17.51
CA LEU A 139 -2.76 1.57 -17.89
C LEU A 139 -4.10 1.07 -17.31
N GLU A 140 -4.35 -0.25 -17.33
CA GLU A 140 -5.53 -0.85 -16.70
C GLU A 140 -5.63 -0.51 -15.21
N VAL A 141 -4.52 -0.57 -14.49
CA VAL A 141 -4.49 -0.25 -13.04
C VAL A 141 -4.70 1.26 -12.83
N VAL A 142 -4.03 2.11 -13.60
CA VAL A 142 -4.17 3.58 -13.49
C VAL A 142 -5.63 4.00 -13.78
N GLU A 143 -6.22 3.49 -14.86
CA GLU A 143 -7.62 3.78 -15.21
C GLU A 143 -8.61 3.24 -14.18
N ALA A 144 -8.35 2.08 -13.57
CA ALA A 144 -9.18 1.56 -12.50
C ALA A 144 -9.22 2.50 -11.28
N PHE A 145 -8.07 3.06 -10.88
CA PHE A 145 -8.01 4.07 -9.81
C PHE A 145 -8.70 5.38 -10.21
N ARG A 146 -8.43 5.85 -11.42
CA ARG A 146 -9.00 7.08 -11.96
C ARG A 146 -10.53 7.04 -12.00
N ASN A 147 -11.10 5.94 -12.49
CA ASN A 147 -12.55 5.76 -12.64
C ASN A 147 -13.27 5.48 -11.32
N SER A 148 -12.60 4.85 -10.35
CA SER A 148 -13.19 4.52 -9.05
C SER A 148 -13.08 5.63 -8.01
N HIS A 149 -12.37 6.70 -8.30
CA HIS A 149 -12.05 7.77 -7.36
C HIS A 149 -11.32 7.30 -6.09
N ASN A 150 -10.74 6.10 -6.12
CA ASN A 150 -9.87 5.60 -5.06
C ASN A 150 -8.47 6.22 -5.21
N LYS A 151 -7.83 6.45 -4.07
CA LYS A 151 -6.47 6.99 -4.06
C LYS A 151 -5.44 5.86 -4.02
N PRO A 152 -4.35 5.93 -4.81
CA PRO A 152 -3.32 4.89 -4.82
C PRO A 152 -2.71 4.60 -3.45
N GLU A 153 -2.52 5.63 -2.61
CA GLU A 153 -1.98 5.50 -1.27
C GLU A 153 -2.85 4.68 -0.31
N TRP A 154 -4.12 4.45 -0.64
CA TRP A 154 -4.99 3.58 0.17
C TRP A 154 -4.64 2.10 0.10
N MET A 155 -3.75 1.71 -0.80
CA MET A 155 -3.15 0.37 -0.81
C MET A 155 -2.18 0.14 0.36
N ILE A 156 -1.80 1.21 1.07
CA ILE A 156 -1.01 1.19 2.30
C ILE A 156 -1.95 1.54 3.46
N LEU A 157 -1.97 0.72 4.50
CA LEU A 157 -2.87 0.86 5.64
C LEU A 157 -2.17 1.56 6.80
N ASP A 158 -2.83 2.58 7.36
CA ASP A 158 -2.47 3.21 8.64
C ASP A 158 -3.27 2.62 9.81
N ALA A 159 -4.42 2.04 9.51
CA ALA A 159 -5.28 1.36 10.46
C ALA A 159 -5.84 0.07 9.85
N ILE A 160 -5.99 -0.95 10.69
CA ILE A 160 -6.61 -2.23 10.28
C ILE A 160 -8.07 -2.20 10.69
N PRO A 161 -9.03 -2.38 9.75
CA PRO A 161 -10.44 -2.50 10.09
C PRO A 161 -10.69 -3.84 10.80
N VAL A 162 -11.51 -3.80 11.85
CA VAL A 162 -11.95 -4.98 12.60
C VAL A 162 -13.43 -5.15 12.38
N ILE A 163 -13.82 -6.22 11.70
CA ILE A 163 -15.21 -6.52 11.44
C ILE A 163 -15.91 -7.03 12.72
N PRO A 164 -17.23 -6.85 12.85
CA PRO A 164 -17.97 -7.28 14.02
C PRO A 164 -17.85 -8.79 14.28
N PRO A 165 -17.87 -9.24 15.55
CA PRO A 165 -17.77 -10.66 15.89
C PRO A 165 -18.84 -11.56 15.27
N ASP A 166 -20.02 -11.03 15.01
CA ASP A 166 -21.13 -11.80 14.43
C ASP A 166 -20.90 -12.16 12.93
N ILE A 167 -20.03 -11.43 12.23
CA ILE A 167 -19.64 -11.73 10.84
C ILE A 167 -18.44 -12.70 10.80
N ARG A 168 -17.71 -12.84 11.89
CA ARG A 168 -16.56 -13.77 12.04
C ARG A 168 -16.74 -14.68 13.26
N PRO A 169 -17.83 -15.49 13.30
CA PRO A 169 -18.18 -16.23 14.52
C PRO A 169 -17.18 -17.33 14.84
N MET A 170 -17.01 -17.57 16.13
CA MET A 170 -16.39 -18.77 16.67
C MET A 170 -17.49 -19.64 17.26
N VAL A 171 -17.67 -20.84 16.72
CA VAL A 171 -18.72 -21.78 17.13
C VAL A 171 -18.11 -23.01 17.79
N GLN A 172 -18.76 -23.51 18.84
CA GLN A 172 -18.36 -24.74 19.47
C GLN A 172 -18.98 -25.92 18.72
N LEU A 173 -18.16 -26.88 18.33
CA LEU A 173 -18.56 -28.12 17.70
C LEU A 173 -18.81 -29.18 18.78
N ASP A 174 -19.50 -30.26 18.38
CA ASP A 174 -19.65 -31.45 19.21
C ASP A 174 -18.27 -32.01 19.60
N GLY A 175 -18.10 -32.33 20.90
CA GLY A 175 -16.81 -32.79 21.44
C GLY A 175 -15.89 -31.69 21.95
N GLY A 176 -16.36 -30.45 22.14
CA GLY A 176 -15.66 -29.35 22.77
C GLY A 176 -14.61 -28.64 21.91
N ARG A 177 -14.52 -28.94 20.61
CA ARG A 177 -13.68 -28.19 19.66
C ARG A 177 -14.39 -26.92 19.21
N PHE A 178 -13.59 -25.90 18.90
CA PHE A 178 -14.09 -24.66 18.31
C PHE A 178 -13.74 -24.62 16.81
N ALA A 179 -14.71 -24.19 16.02
CA ALA A 179 -14.48 -23.80 14.63
C ALA A 179 -14.55 -22.27 14.55
N THR A 180 -13.62 -21.67 13.83
CA THR A 180 -13.57 -20.23 13.63
C THR A 180 -13.59 -19.91 12.13
N SER A 181 -14.00 -18.70 11.80
CA SER A 181 -13.85 -18.17 10.46
C SER A 181 -12.39 -17.82 10.17
N ASP A 182 -11.94 -18.03 8.92
CA ASP A 182 -10.60 -17.63 8.43
C ASP A 182 -10.35 -16.12 8.59
N LEU A 183 -11.40 -15.33 8.81
CA LEU A 183 -11.30 -13.90 9.11
C LEU A 183 -10.78 -13.60 10.53
N ASN A 184 -10.63 -14.59 11.38
CA ASN A 184 -10.05 -14.43 12.72
C ASN A 184 -8.55 -14.73 12.76
N ASP A 185 -7.98 -15.31 11.69
CA ASP A 185 -6.56 -15.62 11.56
C ASP A 185 -5.80 -14.42 11.00
#